data_b8a8dee513070ed4e68f0747052c936d
#
_entry.id   b8a8dee513070ed4e68f0747052c936d
#
_cell.length_a   1.000
_cell.length_b   1.000
_cell.length_c   1.000
_cell.angle_alpha   90.00
_cell.angle_beta   90.00
_cell.angle_gamma   90.00
#
_symmetry.space_group_name_H-M   'P 1'
#
loop_
_entity.id
_entity.type
_entity.pdbx_description
1 polymer ?
#
loop_
_entity_poly.entity_id
_entity_poly.type
_entity_poly.pdbx_seq_one_letter_code
_entity_poly.pdbx_strand_id
1 'polypeptide(L)'
;MWVKLILLLLFCLMILGAVHFAQPAESEKSGSPAKVLHSLRLLTWNIGYAELEDDTRAHDKDLPAVAEVILRQDPDAVALQELTGKAQLNILLGLLHGKYRGAIAQQGREDRFEGVLVKDAGATFIPVAVGARYALGASFRPRQDSPEVLLLSAHADAFNAARRRTYTEALIDWARARAQSSEVFIAGDFNFELKAANETNLYTDNLKHDGESYSLILRHFHDLGRAAGDTAINDRRIDYIFGPPELEQIGRVEVLRGAAVGRMDHWPLLVEVGF
;
A
#
# COMPACT_ATOMS: atom_id res chain seq x y z
N MET A 1 -9.77 76.72 48.76
CA MET A 1 -8.85 75.85 47.96
C MET A 1 -9.05 74.36 48.23
N TRP A 2 -9.53 73.94 49.35
CA TRP A 2 -9.68 72.53 49.74
C TRP A 2 -10.95 71.86 49.24
N VAL A 3 -12.04 72.59 49.01
CA VAL A 3 -13.32 71.98 48.53
C VAL A 3 -13.26 71.53 47.10
N LYS A 4 -12.46 72.14 46.23
CA LYS A 4 -12.30 71.68 44.83
C LYS A 4 -11.46 70.39 44.67
N LEU A 5 -10.59 70.13 45.65
CA LEU A 5 -9.73 68.98 45.65
C LEU A 5 -10.52 67.69 46.05
N ILE A 6 -11.46 67.84 47.00
CA ILE A 6 -12.31 66.74 47.48
C ILE A 6 -13.31 66.29 46.38
N LEU A 7 -13.87 67.24 45.64
CA LEU A 7 -14.78 66.94 44.53
C LEU A 7 -14.07 66.22 43.36
N LEU A 8 -12.80 66.52 43.10
CA LEU A 8 -12.03 65.86 42.07
C LEU A 8 -11.67 64.41 42.45
N LEU A 9 -11.35 64.18 43.74
CA LEU A 9 -11.08 62.81 44.23
C LEU A 9 -12.32 61.92 44.25
N LEU A 10 -13.49 62.43 44.56
CA LEU A 10 -14.74 61.72 44.54
C LEU A 10 -15.17 61.41 43.10
N PHE A 11 -14.89 62.26 42.12
CA PHE A 11 -15.17 61.99 40.70
C PHE A 11 -14.24 60.93 40.11
N CYS A 12 -12.98 60.89 40.51
CA CYS A 12 -12.04 59.85 40.13
C CYS A 12 -12.40 58.48 40.75
N LEU A 13 -12.98 58.45 41.96
CA LEU A 13 -13.40 57.16 42.57
C LEU A 13 -14.69 56.61 41.98
N MET A 14 -15.55 57.44 41.39
CA MET A 14 -16.76 56.95 40.69
C MET A 14 -16.49 56.41 39.26
N ILE A 15 -15.39 56.85 38.64
CA ILE A 15 -14.99 56.33 37.30
C ILE A 15 -14.27 54.98 37.41
N LEU A 16 -13.67 54.66 38.56
CA LEU A 16 -12.98 53.39 38.80
C LEU A 16 -13.90 52.21 39.16
N GLY A 17 -15.22 52.46 39.40
CA GLY A 17 -16.18 51.46 39.83
C GLY A 17 -17.01 50.79 38.71
N ALA A 18 -16.83 51.14 37.44
CA ALA A 18 -17.71 50.68 36.35
C ALA A 18 -16.96 50.00 35.17
N VAL A 19 -15.72 49.59 35.36
CA VAL A 19 -15.08 48.70 34.39
C VAL A 19 -15.36 47.25 34.82
N HIS A 20 -16.57 46.80 34.56
CA HIS A 20 -16.84 45.38 34.44
C HIS A 20 -16.03 44.91 33.21
N PHE A 21 -14.90 44.25 33.48
CA PHE A 21 -14.30 43.37 32.48
C PHE A 21 -15.34 42.29 32.18
N ALA A 22 -16.08 42.46 31.09
CA ALA A 22 -16.70 41.34 30.43
C ALA A 22 -15.54 40.41 30.03
N GLN A 23 -15.34 39.34 30.78
CA GLN A 23 -14.52 38.23 30.30
C GLN A 23 -15.10 37.84 28.96
N PRO A 24 -14.29 37.77 27.89
CA PRO A 24 -14.76 37.17 26.67
C PRO A 24 -15.21 35.74 27.06
N ALA A 25 -16.47 35.43 26.81
CA ALA A 25 -16.93 34.05 26.87
C ALA A 25 -15.90 33.25 26.05
N GLU A 26 -15.13 32.39 26.71
CA GLU A 26 -14.39 31.36 26.04
C GLU A 26 -15.44 30.58 25.24
N SER A 27 -15.48 30.86 23.94
CA SER A 27 -16.16 29.97 23.02
C SER A 27 -15.43 28.64 23.22
N GLU A 28 -16.06 27.73 23.95
CA GLU A 28 -15.72 26.33 23.85
C GLU A 28 -15.70 26.05 22.33
N LYS A 29 -14.49 26.05 21.76
CA LYS A 29 -14.27 25.40 20.50
C LYS A 29 -14.67 23.97 20.78
N SER A 30 -15.90 23.63 20.40
CA SER A 30 -16.32 22.27 20.19
C SER A 30 -15.24 21.65 19.30
N GLY A 31 -14.26 21.05 19.95
CA GLY A 31 -13.22 20.32 19.27
C GLY A 31 -13.96 19.22 18.56
N SER A 32 -14.00 19.28 17.25
CA SER A 32 -14.41 18.14 16.45
C SER A 32 -13.64 16.93 17.01
N PRO A 33 -14.29 15.82 17.36
CA PRO A 33 -13.59 14.67 17.89
C PRO A 33 -12.41 14.38 16.97
N ALA A 34 -11.21 14.27 17.54
CA ALA A 34 -10.01 13.97 16.77
C ALA A 34 -10.31 12.74 15.92
N LYS A 35 -10.22 12.88 14.59
CA LYS A 35 -10.46 11.77 13.67
C LYS A 35 -9.49 10.66 14.04
N VAL A 36 -10.02 9.48 14.36
CA VAL A 36 -9.19 8.31 14.65
C VAL A 36 -8.55 7.90 13.34
N LEU A 37 -7.25 8.11 13.23
CA LEU A 37 -6.49 7.70 12.06
C LEU A 37 -6.23 6.19 12.15
N HIS A 38 -6.77 5.44 11.20
CA HIS A 38 -6.50 4.02 11.08
C HIS A 38 -5.17 3.80 10.37
N SER A 39 -4.29 3.00 10.95
CA SER A 39 -3.01 2.62 10.34
C SER A 39 -3.17 1.32 9.59
N LEU A 40 -2.65 1.27 8.38
CA LEU A 40 -2.60 0.10 7.50
C LEU A 40 -1.17 -0.11 7.01
N ARG A 41 -0.65 -1.31 7.22
CA ARG A 41 0.68 -1.72 6.75
C ARG A 41 0.54 -2.75 5.64
N LEU A 42 1.03 -2.42 4.45
CA LEU A 42 1.00 -3.26 3.26
C LEU A 42 2.41 -3.65 2.82
N LEU A 43 2.56 -4.87 2.35
CA LEU A 43 3.79 -5.36 1.76
C LEU A 43 3.48 -5.96 0.39
N THR A 44 4.31 -5.68 -0.62
CA THR A 44 4.31 -6.44 -1.88
C THR A 44 5.67 -7.06 -2.12
N TRP A 45 5.67 -8.27 -2.67
CA TRP A 45 6.91 -8.99 -2.97
C TRP A 45 6.71 -10.01 -4.09
N ASN A 46 7.41 -9.85 -5.20
CA ASN A 46 7.61 -10.94 -6.14
C ASN A 46 8.64 -11.91 -5.53
N ILE A 47 8.21 -13.13 -5.22
CA ILE A 47 9.03 -14.18 -4.61
C ILE A 47 9.51 -15.21 -5.62
N GLY A 48 9.44 -14.88 -6.89
CA GLY A 48 9.89 -15.75 -7.98
C GLY A 48 11.40 -16.01 -7.94
N TYR A 49 11.82 -16.95 -8.74
CA TYR A 49 13.18 -17.52 -8.71
C TYR A 49 13.58 -18.22 -7.42
N ALA A 50 12.81 -18.15 -6.37
CA ALA A 50 12.98 -19.04 -5.24
C ALA A 50 12.98 -20.51 -5.65
N GLU A 51 12.43 -20.82 -6.85
CA GLU A 51 12.21 -22.19 -7.31
C GLU A 51 12.69 -22.52 -8.72
N LEU A 52 12.96 -21.55 -9.59
CA LEU A 52 12.99 -21.80 -11.03
C LEU A 52 14.26 -22.39 -11.59
N GLU A 53 15.38 -22.35 -10.91
CA GLU A 53 16.64 -22.79 -11.49
C GLU A 53 17.41 -23.84 -10.69
N ASP A 54 16.98 -24.08 -9.48
CA ASP A 54 17.52 -25.15 -8.66
C ASP A 54 16.42 -26.17 -8.41
N ASP A 55 16.44 -27.19 -9.23
CA ASP A 55 15.93 -28.49 -8.94
C ASP A 55 15.21 -28.59 -7.58
N THR A 56 13.90 -28.27 -7.60
CA THR A 56 12.85 -28.74 -6.71
C THR A 56 12.94 -28.44 -5.22
N ARG A 57 14.00 -27.85 -4.68
CA ARG A 57 14.19 -27.72 -3.22
C ARG A 57 14.64 -26.34 -2.73
N ALA A 58 14.83 -25.38 -3.61
CA ALA A 58 15.25 -24.05 -3.21
C ALA A 58 14.14 -23.34 -2.40
N HIS A 59 12.88 -23.52 -2.76
CA HIS A 59 11.74 -22.93 -2.06
C HIS A 59 11.62 -23.41 -0.60
N ASP A 60 12.01 -24.64 -0.27
CA ASP A 60 11.99 -25.14 1.10
C ASP A 60 12.96 -24.37 1.99
N LYS A 61 14.01 -23.77 1.41
CA LYS A 61 15.00 -22.94 2.12
C LYS A 61 14.62 -21.46 2.11
N ASP A 62 14.04 -20.99 1.01
CA ASP A 62 13.73 -19.58 0.81
C ASP A 62 12.40 -19.19 1.47
N LEU A 63 11.39 -20.08 1.48
CA LEU A 63 10.12 -19.81 2.14
C LEU A 63 10.22 -19.53 3.64
N PRO A 64 11.09 -20.20 4.44
CA PRO A 64 11.33 -19.80 5.82
C PRO A 64 11.81 -18.35 5.95
N ALA A 65 12.70 -17.89 5.05
CA ALA A 65 13.19 -16.52 5.06
C ALA A 65 12.11 -15.53 4.63
N VAL A 66 11.26 -15.87 3.64
CA VAL A 66 10.08 -15.08 3.28
C VAL A 66 9.14 -14.94 4.48
N ALA A 67 8.83 -16.05 5.16
CA ALA A 67 7.98 -16.05 6.34
C ALA A 67 8.58 -15.20 7.47
N GLU A 68 9.90 -15.29 7.73
CA GLU A 68 10.59 -14.49 8.73
C GLU A 68 10.45 -12.98 8.45
N VAL A 69 10.64 -12.56 7.20
CA VAL A 69 10.45 -11.16 6.80
C VAL A 69 9.02 -10.70 7.06
N ILE A 70 8.02 -11.49 6.62
CA ILE A 70 6.61 -11.17 6.84
C ILE A 70 6.29 -11.08 8.32
N LEU A 71 6.75 -12.05 9.14
CA LEU A 71 6.53 -12.04 10.58
C LEU A 71 7.19 -10.85 11.28
N ARG A 72 8.41 -10.49 10.88
CA ARG A 72 9.16 -9.36 11.44
C ARG A 72 8.56 -8.01 11.08
N GLN A 73 8.11 -7.84 9.84
CA GLN A 73 7.48 -6.60 9.38
C GLN A 73 6.02 -6.49 9.83
N ASP A 74 5.41 -7.60 10.12
CA ASP A 74 4.04 -7.72 10.64
C ASP A 74 3.01 -6.87 9.84
N PRO A 75 2.95 -6.97 8.48
CA PRO A 75 1.99 -6.24 7.68
C PRO A 75 0.56 -6.73 7.93
N ASP A 76 -0.44 -5.87 7.72
CA ASP A 76 -1.86 -6.25 7.78
C ASP A 76 -2.26 -7.11 6.59
N ALA A 77 -1.64 -6.81 5.41
CA ALA A 77 -1.82 -7.62 4.21
C ALA A 77 -0.55 -7.64 3.35
N VAL A 78 -0.39 -8.73 2.58
CA VAL A 78 0.75 -8.99 1.69
C VAL A 78 0.23 -9.35 0.31
N ALA A 79 0.72 -8.66 -0.72
CA ALA A 79 0.56 -9.04 -2.12
C ALA A 79 1.81 -9.78 -2.58
N LEU A 80 1.63 -11.02 -3.01
CA LEU A 80 2.72 -11.89 -3.47
C LEU A 80 2.56 -12.17 -4.96
N GLN A 81 3.68 -12.23 -5.67
CA GLN A 81 3.71 -12.59 -7.08
C GLN A 81 4.63 -13.80 -7.27
N GLU A 82 4.41 -14.53 -8.35
CA GLU A 82 5.16 -15.71 -8.78
C GLU A 82 5.14 -16.88 -7.79
N LEU A 83 4.02 -17.08 -7.10
CA LEU A 83 3.80 -18.32 -6.37
C LEU A 83 3.65 -19.48 -7.36
N THR A 84 4.25 -20.62 -7.06
CA THR A 84 4.21 -21.80 -7.93
C THR A 84 2.95 -22.62 -7.76
N GLY A 85 2.16 -22.34 -6.73
CA GLY A 85 0.89 -23.01 -6.54
C GLY A 85 0.41 -23.07 -5.10
N LYS A 86 -0.69 -23.77 -4.93
CA LYS A 86 -1.35 -23.91 -3.63
C LYS A 86 -0.50 -24.64 -2.59
N ALA A 87 0.36 -25.55 -3.01
CA ALA A 87 1.25 -26.28 -2.12
C ALA A 87 2.25 -25.31 -1.46
N GLN A 88 2.90 -24.44 -2.24
CA GLN A 88 3.81 -23.42 -1.77
C GLN A 88 3.10 -22.44 -0.81
N LEU A 89 1.91 -21.96 -1.19
CA LEU A 89 1.12 -21.11 -0.30
C LEU A 89 0.82 -21.79 1.04
N ASN A 90 0.45 -23.06 1.04
CA ASN A 90 0.14 -23.81 2.28
C ASN A 90 1.37 -23.95 3.17
N ILE A 91 2.56 -24.19 2.60
CA ILE A 91 3.81 -24.23 3.34
C ILE A 91 4.07 -22.86 3.98
N LEU A 92 3.97 -21.78 3.19
CA LEU A 92 4.16 -20.41 3.69
C LEU A 92 3.18 -20.08 4.84
N LEU A 93 1.89 -20.40 4.68
CA LEU A 93 0.89 -20.20 5.73
C LEU A 93 1.20 -20.99 7.02
N GLY A 94 1.72 -22.21 6.87
CA GLY A 94 2.20 -23.00 8.00
C GLY A 94 3.34 -22.31 8.75
N LEU A 95 4.32 -21.79 8.01
CA LEU A 95 5.47 -21.03 8.56
C LEU A 95 5.04 -19.71 9.23
N LEU A 96 3.93 -19.13 8.81
CA LEU A 96 3.34 -17.93 9.42
C LEU A 96 2.50 -18.23 10.70
N HIS A 97 2.50 -19.48 11.17
CA HIS A 97 1.90 -19.90 12.44
C HIS A 97 0.43 -19.50 12.63
N GLY A 98 -0.35 -19.52 11.54
CA GLY A 98 -1.78 -19.18 11.56
C GLY A 98 -2.11 -17.69 11.74
N LYS A 99 -1.11 -16.80 11.70
CA LYS A 99 -1.34 -15.35 11.79
C LYS A 99 -2.02 -14.78 10.55
N TYR A 100 -1.93 -15.48 9.43
CA TYR A 100 -2.46 -15.05 8.13
C TYR A 100 -3.37 -16.10 7.53
N ARG A 101 -4.36 -15.62 6.81
CA ARG A 101 -5.08 -16.39 5.78
C ARG A 101 -4.57 -15.97 4.42
N GLY A 102 -4.69 -16.84 3.43
CA GLY A 102 -4.24 -16.52 2.09
C GLY A 102 -4.95 -17.30 1.01
N ALA A 103 -4.90 -16.77 -0.19
CA ALA A 103 -5.35 -17.43 -1.40
C ALA A 103 -4.40 -17.13 -2.57
N ILE A 104 -4.52 -17.88 -3.64
CA ILE A 104 -3.88 -17.63 -4.94
C ILE A 104 -4.92 -17.57 -6.05
N ALA A 105 -4.64 -16.81 -7.10
CA ALA A 105 -5.43 -16.81 -8.34
C ALA A 105 -5.07 -18.05 -9.16
N GLN A 106 -5.83 -19.15 -8.99
CA GLN A 106 -5.60 -20.39 -9.72
C GLN A 106 -6.35 -20.40 -11.05
N GLN A 107 -5.99 -19.55 -12.00
CA GLN A 107 -6.60 -19.57 -13.33
C GLN A 107 -5.54 -19.29 -14.39
N GLY A 108 -5.51 -20.12 -15.43
CA GLY A 108 -4.54 -20.02 -16.50
C GLY A 108 -3.59 -21.23 -16.55
N ARG A 109 -2.67 -21.18 -17.50
CA ARG A 109 -1.64 -22.22 -17.72
C ARG A 109 -0.30 -21.87 -17.07
N GLU A 110 -0.26 -20.81 -16.28
CA GLU A 110 0.97 -20.30 -15.71
C GLU A 110 1.23 -20.99 -14.36
N ASP A 111 2.46 -21.31 -14.12
CA ASP A 111 3.02 -21.82 -12.87
C ASP A 111 3.45 -20.68 -11.92
N ARG A 112 3.03 -19.46 -12.24
CA ARG A 112 3.31 -18.23 -11.51
C ARG A 112 2.03 -17.52 -11.18
N PHE A 113 1.63 -17.59 -9.93
CA PHE A 113 0.33 -17.10 -9.47
C PHE A 113 0.47 -15.88 -8.56
N GLU A 114 -0.49 -14.98 -8.65
CA GLU A 114 -0.68 -13.90 -7.68
C GLU A 114 -1.33 -14.46 -6.42
N GLY A 115 -0.79 -14.06 -5.27
CA GLY A 115 -1.31 -14.40 -3.95
C GLY A 115 -1.59 -13.19 -3.11
N VAL A 116 -2.50 -13.33 -2.16
CA VAL A 116 -2.73 -12.34 -1.10
C VAL A 116 -2.79 -13.05 0.24
N LEU A 117 -2.07 -12.48 1.23
CA LEU A 117 -2.17 -12.87 2.63
C LEU A 117 -2.79 -11.72 3.41
N VAL A 118 -3.64 -12.02 4.38
CA VAL A 118 -4.25 -11.03 5.28
C VAL A 118 -4.34 -11.58 6.70
N LYS A 119 -4.21 -10.69 7.69
CA LYS A 119 -4.39 -11.05 9.10
C LYS A 119 -5.87 -11.25 9.47
N ASP A 120 -6.77 -10.54 8.78
CA ASP A 120 -8.20 -10.60 9.09
C ASP A 120 -8.78 -11.98 8.81
N ALA A 121 -9.34 -12.60 9.85
CA ALA A 121 -10.01 -13.90 9.74
C ALA A 121 -11.30 -13.85 8.92
N GLY A 122 -11.93 -12.67 8.78
CA GLY A 122 -13.14 -12.42 7.99
C GLY A 122 -12.89 -12.11 6.51
N ALA A 123 -11.64 -12.04 6.09
CA ALA A 123 -11.29 -11.64 4.72
C ALA A 123 -11.94 -12.52 3.64
N THR A 124 -12.36 -11.87 2.55
CA THR A 124 -12.89 -12.50 1.34
C THR A 124 -11.89 -12.35 0.20
N PHE A 125 -11.56 -13.46 -0.46
CA PHE A 125 -10.65 -13.47 -1.61
C PHE A 125 -11.43 -13.47 -2.93
N ILE A 126 -11.02 -12.62 -3.87
CA ILE A 126 -11.74 -12.32 -5.10
C ILE A 126 -10.81 -12.51 -6.29
N PRO A 127 -10.90 -13.63 -7.02
CA PRO A 127 -10.19 -13.77 -8.29
C PRO A 127 -10.69 -12.73 -9.31
N VAL A 128 -9.75 -12.05 -9.96
CA VAL A 128 -10.04 -10.97 -10.91
C VAL A 128 -9.46 -11.35 -12.26
N ALA A 129 -10.32 -11.53 -13.25
CA ALA A 129 -9.88 -11.69 -14.63
C ALA A 129 -9.52 -10.32 -15.22
N VAL A 130 -8.29 -10.18 -15.70
CA VAL A 130 -7.72 -8.93 -16.23
C VAL A 130 -7.19 -9.18 -17.63
N GLY A 131 -8.06 -9.13 -18.61
CA GLY A 131 -7.71 -9.53 -19.99
C GLY A 131 -7.33 -11.02 -20.05
N ALA A 132 -6.12 -11.32 -20.52
CA ALA A 132 -5.58 -12.68 -20.60
C ALA A 132 -4.88 -13.15 -19.31
N ARG A 133 -4.78 -12.27 -18.31
CA ARG A 133 -4.13 -12.54 -17.01
C ARG A 133 -5.14 -12.47 -15.86
N TYR A 134 -4.68 -12.80 -14.69
CA TYR A 134 -5.47 -12.74 -13.48
C TYR A 134 -4.75 -11.86 -12.44
N ALA A 135 -5.52 -11.28 -11.55
CA ALA A 135 -5.08 -10.69 -10.31
C ALA A 135 -5.87 -11.34 -9.17
N LEU A 136 -5.40 -11.21 -7.96
CA LEU A 136 -6.14 -11.64 -6.79
C LEU A 136 -6.43 -10.46 -5.90
N GLY A 137 -7.71 -10.24 -5.59
CA GLY A 137 -8.16 -9.29 -4.59
C GLY A 137 -8.40 -9.95 -3.25
N ALA A 138 -8.23 -9.18 -2.18
CA ALA A 138 -8.74 -9.51 -0.85
C ALA A 138 -9.46 -8.31 -0.27
N SER A 139 -10.71 -8.51 0.17
CA SER A 139 -11.47 -7.55 0.96
C SER A 139 -11.33 -7.92 2.43
N PHE A 140 -10.95 -6.96 3.27
CA PHE A 140 -10.71 -7.18 4.69
C PHE A 140 -10.83 -5.89 5.50
N ARG A 141 -10.90 -6.01 6.83
CA ARG A 141 -10.81 -4.90 7.77
C ARG A 141 -9.56 -5.05 8.63
N PRO A 142 -8.61 -4.11 8.57
CA PRO A 142 -7.40 -4.17 9.41
C PRO A 142 -7.75 -4.20 10.91
N ARG A 143 -8.84 -3.52 11.29
CA ARG A 143 -9.44 -3.51 12.64
C ARG A 143 -10.95 -3.50 12.51
N GLN A 144 -11.65 -3.87 13.57
CA GLN A 144 -13.10 -3.98 13.56
C GLN A 144 -13.82 -2.67 13.22
N ASP A 145 -13.26 -1.54 13.60
CA ASP A 145 -13.78 -0.18 13.40
C ASP A 145 -13.19 0.55 12.18
N SER A 146 -12.27 -0.10 11.45
CA SER A 146 -11.67 0.49 10.25
C SER A 146 -12.59 0.38 9.03
N PRO A 147 -12.41 1.26 8.03
CA PRO A 147 -13.01 1.07 6.73
C PRO A 147 -12.66 -0.29 6.13
N GLU A 148 -13.48 -0.73 5.19
CA GLU A 148 -13.15 -1.90 4.39
C GLU A 148 -12.02 -1.56 3.41
N VAL A 149 -11.00 -2.41 3.40
CA VAL A 149 -9.84 -2.32 2.52
C VAL A 149 -9.93 -3.41 1.47
N LEU A 150 -9.65 -3.06 0.23
CA LEU A 150 -9.51 -3.98 -0.87
C LEU A 150 -8.08 -3.91 -1.41
N LEU A 151 -7.30 -4.96 -1.23
CA LEU A 151 -5.96 -5.09 -1.80
C LEU A 151 -5.99 -6.02 -3.01
N LEU A 152 -5.48 -5.54 -4.17
CA LEU A 152 -5.19 -6.38 -5.33
C LEU A 152 -3.71 -6.73 -5.39
N SER A 153 -3.39 -8.01 -5.56
CA SER A 153 -2.08 -8.47 -6.00
C SER A 153 -2.09 -8.59 -7.52
N ALA A 154 -1.18 -7.88 -8.18
CA ALA A 154 -1.09 -7.77 -9.63
C ALA A 154 0.32 -8.16 -10.12
N HIS A 155 0.38 -8.79 -11.31
CA HIS A 155 1.63 -9.09 -11.99
C HIS A 155 1.46 -8.88 -13.48
N ALA A 156 2.06 -7.81 -14.01
CA ALA A 156 1.97 -7.45 -15.40
C ALA A 156 2.95 -8.25 -16.29
N ASP A 157 2.82 -8.12 -17.62
CA ASP A 157 3.69 -8.82 -18.56
C ASP A 157 5.14 -8.38 -18.41
N ALA A 158 6.08 -9.34 -18.32
CA ALA A 158 7.49 -9.04 -18.07
C ALA A 158 8.19 -8.32 -19.25
N PHE A 159 7.71 -8.49 -20.49
CA PHE A 159 8.45 -8.06 -21.69
C PHE A 159 7.66 -7.12 -22.61
N ASN A 160 6.32 -7.22 -22.63
CA ASN A 160 5.48 -6.53 -23.61
C ASN A 160 4.73 -5.35 -23.01
N ALA A 161 5.14 -4.14 -23.34
CA ALA A 161 4.58 -2.90 -22.81
C ALA A 161 3.11 -2.68 -23.21
N ALA A 162 2.68 -3.10 -24.38
CA ALA A 162 1.29 -2.99 -24.81
C ALA A 162 0.37 -3.91 -23.99
N ARG A 163 0.83 -5.12 -23.66
CA ARG A 163 0.10 -6.02 -22.77
C ARG A 163 0.03 -5.47 -21.35
N ARG A 164 1.15 -4.88 -20.84
CA ARG A 164 1.14 -4.19 -19.54
C ARG A 164 0.11 -3.07 -19.50
N ARG A 165 0.02 -2.28 -20.59
CA ARG A 165 -0.96 -1.21 -20.69
C ARG A 165 -2.40 -1.72 -20.60
N THR A 166 -2.77 -2.71 -21.43
CA THR A 166 -4.11 -3.32 -21.41
C THR A 166 -4.46 -3.89 -20.02
N TYR A 167 -3.48 -4.56 -19.40
CA TYR A 167 -3.64 -5.07 -18.04
C TYR A 167 -3.88 -3.95 -17.02
N THR A 168 -3.09 -2.87 -17.09
CA THR A 168 -3.21 -1.70 -16.20
C THR A 168 -4.56 -1.01 -16.36
N GLU A 169 -5.03 -0.82 -17.61
CA GLU A 169 -6.35 -0.24 -17.89
C GLU A 169 -7.47 -1.06 -17.23
N ALA A 170 -7.44 -2.37 -17.39
CA ALA A 170 -8.44 -3.25 -16.80
C ALA A 170 -8.38 -3.30 -15.26
N LEU A 171 -7.17 -3.24 -14.66
CA LEU A 171 -7.02 -3.11 -13.19
C LEU A 171 -7.61 -1.80 -12.68
N ILE A 172 -7.35 -0.68 -13.35
CA ILE A 172 -7.89 0.63 -12.99
C ILE A 172 -9.41 0.61 -13.03
N ASP A 173 -10.00 0.10 -14.10
CA ASP A 173 -11.47 0.04 -14.25
C ASP A 173 -12.10 -0.82 -13.17
N TRP A 174 -11.51 -1.97 -12.88
CA TRP A 174 -11.99 -2.86 -11.81
C TRP A 174 -11.89 -2.22 -10.43
N ALA A 175 -10.77 -1.56 -10.12
CA ALA A 175 -10.52 -0.90 -8.85
C ALA A 175 -11.44 0.31 -8.65
N ARG A 176 -11.59 1.16 -9.66
CA ARG A 176 -12.47 2.35 -9.60
C ARG A 176 -13.94 1.99 -9.37
N ALA A 177 -14.41 0.89 -9.95
CA ALA A 177 -15.77 0.42 -9.73
C ALA A 177 -16.04 0.08 -8.25
N ARG A 178 -15.00 -0.15 -7.45
CA ARG A 178 -15.07 -0.54 -6.02
C ARG A 178 -14.64 0.55 -5.04
N ALA A 179 -13.92 1.55 -5.52
CA ALA A 179 -13.44 2.67 -4.70
C ALA A 179 -14.57 3.53 -4.09
N GLN A 180 -15.83 3.33 -4.51
CA GLN A 180 -16.99 3.99 -3.91
C GLN A 180 -17.39 3.43 -2.54
N SER A 181 -16.96 2.21 -2.22
CA SER A 181 -17.36 1.48 -1.00
C SER A 181 -16.19 0.97 -0.16
N SER A 182 -14.98 1.04 -0.68
CA SER A 182 -13.79 0.47 -0.05
C SER A 182 -12.56 1.31 -0.35
N GLU A 183 -11.59 1.32 0.56
CA GLU A 183 -10.26 1.85 0.31
C GLU A 183 -9.48 0.86 -0.57
N VAL A 184 -9.22 1.22 -1.83
CA VAL A 184 -8.64 0.30 -2.82
C VAL A 184 -7.15 0.53 -2.96
N PHE A 185 -6.38 -0.55 -2.79
CA PHE A 185 -4.94 -0.60 -3.04
C PHE A 185 -4.63 -1.62 -4.13
N ILE A 186 -3.69 -1.28 -5.01
CA ILE A 186 -3.19 -2.18 -6.05
C ILE A 186 -1.69 -2.32 -5.82
N ALA A 187 -1.23 -3.53 -5.57
CA ALA A 187 0.16 -3.81 -5.25
C ALA A 187 0.70 -4.95 -6.11
N GLY A 188 1.98 -4.90 -6.44
CA GLY A 188 2.61 -5.97 -7.18
C GLY A 188 3.70 -5.54 -8.13
N ASP A 189 4.11 -6.49 -8.95
CA ASP A 189 5.09 -6.32 -10.01
C ASP A 189 4.40 -5.87 -11.30
N PHE A 190 4.57 -4.60 -11.62
CA PHE A 190 4.01 -4.00 -12.84
C PHE A 190 4.95 -4.10 -14.04
N ASN A 191 6.21 -4.46 -13.82
CA ASN A 191 7.22 -4.51 -14.86
C ASN A 191 7.37 -3.22 -15.69
N PHE A 192 6.90 -2.07 -15.18
CA PHE A 192 7.11 -0.79 -15.84
C PHE A 192 8.58 -0.41 -15.83
N GLU A 193 9.17 -0.32 -17.01
CA GLU A 193 10.52 0.24 -17.13
C GLU A 193 10.43 1.74 -17.42
N LEU A 194 10.93 2.55 -16.49
CA LEU A 194 10.85 4.01 -16.58
C LEU A 194 12.21 4.68 -16.78
N LYS A 195 13.31 3.90 -16.68
CA LYS A 195 14.67 4.43 -16.85
C LYS A 195 15.15 4.23 -18.27
N ALA A 196 15.49 5.33 -18.95
CA ALA A 196 16.02 5.29 -20.32
C ALA A 196 17.31 4.44 -20.44
N ALA A 197 18.13 4.38 -19.39
CA ALA A 197 19.32 3.54 -19.36
C ALA A 197 19.02 2.04 -19.46
N ASN A 198 17.78 1.63 -19.14
CA ASN A 198 17.31 0.24 -19.19
C ASN A 198 16.49 -0.05 -20.45
N GLU A 199 16.47 0.86 -21.44
CA GLU A 199 15.78 0.65 -22.71
C GLU A 199 16.49 -0.43 -23.53
N THR A 200 16.25 -1.67 -23.13
CA THR A 200 16.77 -2.87 -23.81
C THR A 200 15.60 -3.85 -23.98
N ASN A 201 15.69 -4.69 -25.00
CA ASN A 201 14.70 -5.74 -25.23
C ASN A 201 14.62 -6.80 -24.09
N LEU A 202 15.46 -6.67 -23.06
CA LEU A 202 15.44 -7.55 -21.89
C LEU A 202 14.33 -7.18 -20.91
N TYR A 203 13.94 -5.88 -20.85
CA TYR A 203 13.01 -5.39 -19.82
C TYR A 203 11.75 -4.78 -20.40
N THR A 204 11.83 -4.22 -21.59
CA THR A 204 10.67 -3.64 -22.27
C THR A 204 10.90 -3.57 -23.79
N ASP A 205 9.83 -3.77 -24.53
CA ASP A 205 9.81 -3.52 -25.99
C ASP A 205 9.39 -2.07 -26.30
N ASN A 206 8.95 -1.28 -25.33
CA ASN A 206 8.53 0.09 -25.54
C ASN A 206 8.49 0.92 -24.24
N LEU A 207 9.58 1.61 -23.93
CA LEU A 207 9.73 2.47 -22.75
C LEU A 207 8.65 3.56 -22.67
N LYS A 208 8.26 4.14 -23.81
CA LYS A 208 7.23 5.17 -23.85
C LYS A 208 5.87 4.65 -23.41
N HIS A 209 5.49 3.45 -23.83
CA HIS A 209 4.25 2.82 -23.41
C HIS A 209 4.24 2.51 -21.91
N ASP A 210 5.38 2.13 -21.31
CA ASP A 210 5.49 1.94 -19.88
C ASP A 210 5.28 3.26 -19.12
N GLY A 211 5.91 4.34 -19.56
CA GLY A 211 5.69 5.69 -19.03
C GLY A 211 4.23 6.15 -19.14
N GLU A 212 3.57 5.85 -20.26
CA GLU A 212 2.15 6.15 -20.46
C GLU A 212 1.26 5.31 -19.51
N SER A 213 1.57 4.03 -19.32
CA SER A 213 0.83 3.12 -18.41
C SER A 213 0.98 3.55 -16.96
N TYR A 214 2.18 3.90 -16.54
CA TYR A 214 2.44 4.47 -15.21
C TYR A 214 1.70 5.80 -15.01
N SER A 215 1.74 6.69 -16.00
CA SER A 215 1.01 7.97 -15.94
C SER A 215 -0.51 7.77 -15.91
N LEU A 216 -1.01 6.72 -16.54
CA LEU A 216 -2.44 6.41 -16.55
C LEU A 216 -2.92 6.01 -15.15
N ILE A 217 -2.22 5.13 -14.45
CA ILE A 217 -2.60 4.72 -13.09
C ILE A 217 -2.51 5.89 -12.11
N LEU A 218 -1.54 6.79 -12.27
CA LEU A 218 -1.37 7.99 -11.43
C LEU A 218 -2.50 9.02 -11.56
N ARG A 219 -3.36 8.92 -12.56
CA ARG A 219 -4.57 9.77 -12.67
C ARG A 219 -5.65 9.38 -11.66
N HIS A 220 -5.56 8.19 -11.10
CA HIS A 220 -6.60 7.60 -10.26
C HIS A 220 -6.10 7.16 -8.88
N PHE A 221 -4.80 6.90 -8.75
CA PHE A 221 -4.16 6.38 -7.54
C PHE A 221 -2.84 7.09 -7.28
N HIS A 222 -2.44 7.15 -6.03
CA HIS A 222 -1.11 7.61 -5.64
C HIS A 222 -0.12 6.45 -5.62
N ASP A 223 1.09 6.66 -6.12
CA ASP A 223 2.22 5.77 -5.94
C ASP A 223 2.81 5.98 -4.54
N LEU A 224 2.44 5.11 -3.61
CA LEU A 224 2.83 5.19 -2.20
C LEU A 224 4.29 4.82 -1.98
N GLY A 225 4.86 4.02 -2.86
CA GLY A 225 6.26 3.58 -2.82
C GLY A 225 7.24 4.50 -3.56
N ARG A 226 6.81 5.67 -4.04
CA ARG A 226 7.60 6.51 -4.95
C ARG A 226 8.97 6.93 -4.38
N ALA A 227 9.07 7.12 -3.09
CA ALA A 227 10.30 7.51 -2.40
C ALA A 227 11.24 6.35 -2.05
N ALA A 228 10.81 5.10 -2.22
CA ALA A 228 11.52 3.93 -1.72
C ALA A 228 12.75 3.52 -2.55
N GLY A 229 12.82 3.93 -3.80
CA GLY A 229 13.88 3.58 -4.74
C GLY A 229 13.63 2.25 -5.48
N ASP A 230 14.72 1.62 -5.90
CA ASP A 230 14.66 0.42 -6.73
C ASP A 230 14.21 -0.80 -5.93
N THR A 231 13.34 -1.61 -6.52
CA THR A 231 12.69 -2.78 -5.91
C THR A 231 13.19 -4.11 -6.48
N ALA A 232 13.98 -4.06 -7.54
CA ALA A 232 14.54 -5.26 -8.18
C ALA A 232 16.01 -5.04 -8.56
N ILE A 233 16.69 -6.12 -8.93
CA ILE A 233 18.06 -6.08 -9.45
C ILE A 233 18.19 -5.14 -10.66
N ASN A 234 19.42 -4.79 -11.03
CA ASN A 234 19.74 -3.92 -12.15
C ASN A 234 19.12 -2.52 -12.02
N ASP A 235 19.03 -2.02 -10.78
CA ASP A 235 18.50 -0.69 -10.44
C ASP A 235 17.09 -0.45 -10.98
N ARG A 236 16.25 -1.47 -11.02
CA ARG A 236 14.89 -1.39 -11.51
C ARG A 236 13.90 -1.13 -10.38
N ARG A 237 12.99 -0.19 -10.61
CA ARG A 237 11.83 0.02 -9.76
C ARG A 237 10.59 -0.43 -10.52
N ILE A 238 10.16 -1.65 -10.29
CA ILE A 238 9.08 -2.32 -11.04
C ILE A 238 7.96 -2.83 -10.14
N ASP A 239 8.18 -2.88 -8.83
CA ASP A 239 7.17 -3.20 -7.84
C ASP A 239 6.57 -1.91 -7.26
N TYR A 240 5.26 -1.88 -7.14
CA TYR A 240 4.50 -0.70 -6.73
C TYR A 240 3.42 -1.06 -5.71
N ILE A 241 3.07 -0.08 -4.88
CA ILE A 241 1.84 -0.04 -4.10
C ILE A 241 1.15 1.27 -4.45
N PHE A 242 0.03 1.16 -5.15
CA PHE A 242 -0.84 2.28 -5.47
C PHE A 242 -2.00 2.31 -4.49
N GLY A 243 -2.37 3.48 -4.00
CA GLY A 243 -3.46 3.66 -3.05
C GLY A 243 -4.37 4.83 -3.41
N PRO A 244 -5.46 5.04 -2.65
CA PRO A 244 -6.40 6.13 -2.87
C PRO A 244 -5.70 7.49 -2.87
N PRO A 245 -6.17 8.46 -3.69
CA PRO A 245 -5.58 9.80 -3.72
C PRO A 245 -5.84 10.63 -2.46
N GLU A 246 -6.86 10.26 -1.68
CA GLU A 246 -7.31 10.99 -0.48
C GLU A 246 -6.64 10.52 0.82
N LEU A 247 -5.56 9.71 0.73
CA LEU A 247 -4.83 9.26 1.91
C LEU A 247 -4.32 10.45 2.73
N GLU A 248 -4.62 10.44 4.02
CA GLU A 248 -4.27 11.55 4.92
C GLU A 248 -2.79 11.56 5.28
N GLN A 249 -2.19 10.40 5.36
CA GLN A 249 -0.79 10.29 5.76
C GLN A 249 -0.12 9.07 5.13
N ILE A 250 1.08 9.28 4.62
CA ILE A 250 2.02 8.20 4.28
C ILE A 250 3.06 8.18 5.40
N GLY A 251 3.15 7.07 6.10
CA GLY A 251 4.10 6.85 7.18
C GLY A 251 5.41 6.23 6.65
N ARG A 252 5.71 5.01 7.08
CA ARG A 252 6.92 4.30 6.65
C ARG A 252 6.80 3.82 5.21
N VAL A 253 7.82 4.10 4.41
CA VAL A 253 8.01 3.57 3.05
C VAL A 253 9.43 3.02 2.95
N GLU A 254 9.57 1.73 2.65
CA GLU A 254 10.87 1.08 2.66
C GLU A 254 10.94 -0.08 1.67
N VAL A 255 12.05 -0.17 0.93
CA VAL A 255 12.46 -1.38 0.21
C VAL A 255 13.42 -2.18 1.09
N LEU A 256 13.03 -3.41 1.43
CA LEU A 256 13.78 -4.28 2.34
C LEU A 256 14.86 -5.04 1.58
N ARG A 257 15.92 -4.33 1.13
CA ARG A 257 16.97 -4.87 0.25
C ARG A 257 17.72 -6.08 0.82
N GLY A 258 17.80 -6.22 2.13
CA GLY A 258 18.43 -7.36 2.78
C GLY A 258 17.54 -8.59 2.94
N ALA A 259 16.32 -8.56 2.42
CA ALA A 259 15.34 -9.63 2.60
C ALA A 259 15.38 -10.69 1.49
N ALA A 260 15.91 -10.36 0.30
CA ALA A 260 16.05 -11.32 -0.78
C ALA A 260 17.02 -12.44 -0.40
N VAL A 261 16.64 -13.67 -0.71
CA VAL A 261 17.44 -14.88 -0.45
C VAL A 261 17.58 -15.69 -1.73
N GLY A 262 18.64 -16.48 -1.79
CA GLY A 262 18.88 -17.32 -2.96
C GLY A 262 19.06 -16.49 -4.24
N ARG A 263 18.24 -16.79 -5.23
CA ARG A 263 18.24 -16.11 -6.54
C ARG A 263 17.12 -15.10 -6.72
N MET A 264 16.40 -14.77 -5.65
CA MET A 264 15.36 -13.73 -5.72
C MET A 264 15.95 -12.45 -6.26
N ASP A 265 15.33 -11.91 -7.28
CA ASP A 265 15.76 -10.69 -7.96
C ASP A 265 14.90 -9.47 -7.61
N HIS A 266 13.90 -9.63 -6.72
CA HIS A 266 13.08 -8.57 -6.16
C HIS A 266 13.26 -8.44 -4.64
N TRP A 267 13.09 -7.20 -4.15
CA TRP A 267 13.03 -6.88 -2.73
C TRP A 267 11.63 -6.45 -2.32
N PRO A 268 11.17 -6.86 -1.12
CA PRO A 268 9.85 -6.45 -0.67
C PRO A 268 9.75 -4.92 -0.53
N LEU A 269 8.64 -4.36 -1.00
CA LEU A 269 8.25 -2.97 -0.76
C LEU A 269 7.21 -2.95 0.37
N LEU A 270 7.54 -2.24 1.46
CA LEU A 270 6.69 -2.02 2.61
C LEU A 270 6.20 -0.58 2.62
N VAL A 271 4.89 -0.40 2.84
CA VAL A 271 4.26 0.91 3.01
C VAL A 271 3.33 0.88 4.21
N GLU A 272 3.40 1.92 5.04
CA GLU A 272 2.46 2.17 6.12
C GLU A 272 1.72 3.48 5.85
N VAL A 273 0.40 3.44 5.89
CA VAL A 273 -0.48 4.60 5.63
C VAL A 273 -1.49 4.77 6.74
N GLY A 274 -1.95 6.02 6.91
CA GLY A 274 -3.08 6.38 7.74
C GLY A 274 -4.24 6.88 6.88
N PHE A 275 -5.49 6.54 7.23
CA PHE A 275 -6.69 6.93 6.49
C PHE A 275 -7.94 6.99 7.39
#